data_10c3adfde440a65e57b26cd14da1dc23
#
_entry.id   10c3adfde440a65e57b26cd14da1dc23
#
_cell.length_a   1.000
_cell.length_b   1.000
_cell.length_c   1.000
_cell.angle_alpha   90.00
_cell.angle_beta   90.00
_cell.angle_gamma   90.00
#
_symmetry.space_group_name_H-M   'P 1'
#
loop_
_entity.id
_entity.type
_entity.pdbx_description
1 polymer ?
#
loop_
_entity_poly.entity_id
_entity_poly.type
_entity_poly.pdbx_seq_one_letter_code
_entity_poly.pdbx_strand_id
1 'polypeptide(L)'
;MSDAFIYEAIRTPRGKQRGGSLHGTKPVDLVAGLITELRTRFPDIDPADIDDVVLGVVSPVGEQGAVISRTAALVAGLPDTVPGTQINRFCASGLEASNLAAQKVASGWDDLVIAGGVESMSRVPMGSDGGAMFQDPATAYDLYIAPQGIGADLIATLEGFSRDDVDAYAVESQNRAEAAWSAGYFAKSVVPVTDMNGVLILDHDEHRRPGTTVEQLAKLKPAFAGLADMAGFDEVAKQKYYSVEKVNHVHTGGNSSGIVDGAAVVLIGSEEAGKKAGLTPRARIVATAQTGSDPTIMLTGPTPATELVLKKAGLTVDDIDVFELNEAFASVVLKWMKDLKIPHEKTNVNGGAIAMGHPLGATGAMILGTVVDELERSGGRYGLITLCIGGGMGVATIIERV
;
A
#
# COMPACT_ATOMS: atom_id res chain seq x y z
N MET A 1 -6.57 -2.83 27.59
CA MET A 1 -5.95 -3.12 26.28
C MET A 1 -4.54 -2.57 26.38
N SER A 2 -3.55 -3.36 26.01
CA SER A 2 -2.15 -2.91 25.91
C SER A 2 -1.96 -2.08 24.64
N ASP A 3 -0.97 -1.19 24.64
CA ASP A 3 -0.57 -0.51 23.40
C ASP A 3 0.17 -1.48 22.48
N ALA A 4 0.02 -1.30 21.16
CA ALA A 4 0.78 -2.02 20.15
C ALA A 4 1.80 -1.05 19.53
N PHE A 5 3.07 -1.44 19.56
CA PHE A 5 4.19 -0.63 19.08
C PHE A 5 4.78 -1.21 17.80
N ILE A 6 5.21 -0.31 16.92
CA ILE A 6 6.03 -0.61 15.75
C ILE A 6 7.49 -0.47 16.18
N TYR A 7 8.25 -1.54 16.08
CA TYR A 7 9.68 -1.59 16.40
C TYR A 7 10.55 -1.46 15.17
N GLU A 8 10.11 -2.01 14.04
CA GLU A 8 10.79 -1.86 12.76
C GLU A 8 9.80 -1.95 11.60
N ALA A 9 10.13 -1.27 10.50
CA ALA A 9 9.41 -1.37 9.23
C ALA A 9 10.42 -1.29 8.09
N ILE A 10 10.55 -2.39 7.34
CA ILE A 10 11.48 -2.50 6.22
C ILE A 10 10.78 -3.07 4.99
N ARG A 11 11.33 -2.76 3.83
CA ARG A 11 10.81 -3.19 2.55
C ARG A 11 11.91 -3.51 1.54
N THR A 12 11.58 -4.28 0.53
CA THR A 12 12.40 -4.37 -0.67
C THR A 12 12.30 -3.07 -1.49
N PRO A 13 13.24 -2.77 -2.36
CA PRO A 13 12.96 -1.89 -3.49
C PRO A 13 11.83 -2.47 -4.34
N ARG A 14 11.17 -1.62 -5.15
CA ARG A 14 10.07 -2.00 -6.04
C ARG A 14 10.62 -2.25 -7.44
N GLY A 15 10.46 -3.48 -7.95
CA GLY A 15 10.88 -3.87 -9.30
C GLY A 15 9.77 -3.66 -10.33
N LYS A 16 10.08 -3.16 -11.52
CA LYS A 16 9.10 -3.00 -12.61
C LYS A 16 8.50 -4.35 -13.04
N GLN A 17 7.23 -4.37 -13.38
CA GLN A 17 6.59 -5.57 -13.91
C GLN A 17 7.25 -6.05 -15.21
N ARG A 18 7.48 -5.16 -16.17
CA ARG A 18 8.05 -5.50 -17.48
C ARG A 18 9.52 -5.15 -17.55
N GLY A 19 10.36 -6.18 -17.68
CA GLY A 19 11.81 -6.00 -17.77
C GLY A 19 12.44 -5.50 -16.48
N GLY A 20 11.78 -5.65 -15.33
CA GLY A 20 12.29 -5.27 -14.02
C GLY A 20 13.20 -6.33 -13.43
N SER A 21 14.08 -5.90 -12.53
CA SER A 21 15.13 -6.73 -11.94
C SER A 21 14.59 -7.83 -11.03
N LEU A 22 13.39 -7.63 -10.41
CA LEU A 22 12.81 -8.61 -9.48
C LEU A 22 12.04 -9.75 -10.16
N HIS A 23 11.86 -9.73 -11.50
CA HIS A 23 11.16 -10.79 -12.22
C HIS A 23 11.79 -12.18 -11.98
N GLY A 24 13.10 -12.26 -11.81
CA GLY A 24 13.82 -13.50 -11.52
C GLY A 24 13.72 -13.98 -10.06
N THR A 25 13.26 -13.11 -9.14
CA THR A 25 13.21 -13.39 -7.69
C THR A 25 11.82 -13.89 -7.30
N LYS A 26 11.76 -15.03 -6.60
CA LYS A 26 10.47 -15.58 -6.15
C LYS A 26 9.86 -14.68 -5.06
N PRO A 27 8.52 -14.54 -4.99
CA PRO A 27 7.88 -13.75 -3.94
C PRO A 27 8.22 -14.23 -2.52
N VAL A 28 8.40 -15.55 -2.32
CA VAL A 28 8.81 -16.11 -1.03
C VAL A 28 10.21 -15.62 -0.62
N ASP A 29 11.14 -15.49 -1.57
CA ASP A 29 12.51 -15.06 -1.30
C ASP A 29 12.56 -13.56 -0.94
N LEU A 30 11.67 -12.73 -1.51
CA LEU A 30 11.55 -11.33 -1.14
C LEU A 30 11.17 -11.17 0.35
N VAL A 31 10.19 -11.94 0.82
CA VAL A 31 9.76 -11.90 2.23
C VAL A 31 10.80 -12.53 3.14
N ALA A 32 11.33 -13.70 2.79
CA ALA A 32 12.32 -14.39 3.59
C ALA A 32 13.60 -13.55 3.77
N GLY A 33 14.02 -12.82 2.74
CA GLY A 33 15.12 -11.88 2.80
C GLY A 33 14.88 -10.77 3.84
N LEU A 34 13.66 -10.20 3.88
CA LEU A 34 13.31 -9.18 4.86
C LEU A 34 13.24 -9.75 6.30
N ILE A 35 12.70 -10.95 6.49
CA ILE A 35 12.69 -11.61 7.81
C ILE A 35 14.12 -11.89 8.26
N THR A 36 15.00 -12.33 7.35
CA THR A 36 16.41 -12.54 7.64
C THR A 36 17.11 -11.24 8.03
N GLU A 37 16.80 -10.14 7.35
CA GLU A 37 17.32 -8.83 7.69
C GLU A 37 16.84 -8.36 9.08
N LEU A 38 15.56 -8.57 9.44
CA LEU A 38 15.08 -8.30 10.80
C LEU A 38 15.88 -9.05 11.86
N ARG A 39 16.14 -10.33 11.64
CA ARG A 39 16.96 -11.15 12.56
C ARG A 39 18.40 -10.66 12.64
N THR A 40 18.93 -10.10 11.56
CA THR A 40 20.27 -9.52 11.54
C THR A 40 20.32 -8.21 12.32
N ARG A 41 19.30 -7.36 12.18
CA ARG A 41 19.18 -6.10 12.91
C ARG A 41 18.93 -6.29 14.40
N PHE A 42 18.22 -7.33 14.76
CA PHE A 42 17.78 -7.61 16.13
C PHE A 42 18.17 -9.02 16.56
N PRO A 43 19.48 -9.30 16.73
CA PRO A 43 19.99 -10.64 17.04
C PRO A 43 19.57 -11.15 18.42
N ASP A 44 19.14 -10.25 19.32
CA ASP A 44 18.71 -10.58 20.67
C ASP A 44 17.24 -11.03 20.75
N ILE A 45 16.47 -10.93 19.67
CA ILE A 45 15.13 -11.53 19.60
C ILE A 45 15.29 -13.05 19.51
N ASP A 46 14.73 -13.77 20.48
CA ASP A 46 14.53 -15.21 20.31
C ASP A 46 13.48 -15.44 19.20
N PRO A 47 13.85 -16.10 18.10
CA PRO A 47 12.88 -16.34 17.02
C PRO A 47 11.64 -17.14 17.47
N ALA A 48 11.72 -17.87 18.58
CA ALA A 48 10.60 -18.60 19.16
C ALA A 48 9.58 -17.68 19.88
N ASP A 49 9.98 -16.43 20.19
CA ASP A 49 9.07 -15.42 20.75
C ASP A 49 8.17 -14.74 19.69
N ILE A 50 8.35 -15.07 18.41
CA ILE A 50 7.48 -14.58 17.34
C ILE A 50 6.21 -15.43 17.31
N ASP A 51 5.08 -14.82 17.66
CA ASP A 51 3.79 -15.52 17.78
C ASP A 51 3.15 -15.82 16.43
N ASP A 52 3.30 -14.93 15.42
CA ASP A 52 2.71 -15.13 14.09
C ASP A 52 3.45 -14.32 13.02
N VAL A 53 3.32 -14.75 11.75
CA VAL A 53 3.70 -13.99 10.54
C VAL A 53 2.44 -13.73 9.72
N VAL A 54 1.95 -12.50 9.73
CA VAL A 54 0.69 -12.11 9.06
C VAL A 54 1.02 -11.31 7.79
N LEU A 55 0.76 -11.90 6.61
CA LEU A 55 1.05 -11.24 5.33
C LEU A 55 -0.19 -10.95 4.50
N GLY A 56 -0.24 -9.74 3.95
CA GLY A 56 -1.16 -9.34 2.91
C GLY A 56 -0.70 -9.84 1.54
N VAL A 57 -1.62 -10.51 0.82
CA VAL A 57 -1.39 -11.00 -0.55
C VAL A 57 -2.69 -10.89 -1.32
N VAL A 58 -2.67 -10.20 -2.47
CA VAL A 58 -3.90 -9.94 -3.24
C VAL A 58 -4.22 -11.07 -4.21
N SER A 59 -3.20 -11.63 -4.85
CA SER A 59 -3.37 -12.79 -5.74
C SER A 59 -2.76 -14.05 -5.10
N PRO A 60 -3.47 -14.71 -4.14
CA PRO A 60 -2.94 -15.81 -3.34
C PRO A 60 -2.96 -17.15 -4.10
N VAL A 61 -2.39 -17.17 -5.30
CA VAL A 61 -2.33 -18.33 -6.19
C VAL A 61 -0.91 -18.55 -6.72
N GLY A 62 -0.64 -19.72 -7.27
CA GLY A 62 0.67 -20.05 -7.80
C GLY A 62 1.77 -19.86 -6.75
N GLU A 63 2.80 -19.10 -7.06
CA GLU A 63 3.94 -18.86 -6.17
C GLU A 63 3.59 -18.01 -4.94
N GLN A 64 2.44 -17.35 -4.91
CA GLN A 64 1.92 -16.58 -3.78
C GLN A 64 0.84 -17.32 -2.99
N GLY A 65 0.51 -18.55 -3.40
CA GLY A 65 -0.49 -19.40 -2.75
C GLY A 65 0.04 -20.18 -1.55
N ALA A 66 -0.79 -21.10 -1.06
CA ALA A 66 -0.44 -22.06 -0.01
C ALA A 66 0.15 -21.44 1.27
N VAL A 67 -0.40 -20.33 1.71
CA VAL A 67 0.04 -19.59 2.91
C VAL A 67 1.52 -19.24 2.83
N ILE A 68 1.86 -18.36 1.88
CA ILE A 68 3.24 -17.91 1.64
C ILE A 68 3.90 -17.32 2.91
N SER A 69 3.14 -16.75 3.85
CA SER A 69 3.63 -16.26 5.14
C SER A 69 4.34 -17.36 5.93
N ARG A 70 3.73 -18.54 6.04
CA ARG A 70 4.33 -19.70 6.71
C ARG A 70 5.54 -20.22 5.93
N THR A 71 5.43 -20.29 4.61
CA THR A 71 6.56 -20.74 3.77
C THR A 71 7.76 -19.80 3.91
N ALA A 72 7.54 -18.47 3.88
CA ALA A 72 8.59 -17.48 4.05
C ALA A 72 9.23 -17.53 5.43
N ALA A 73 8.45 -17.74 6.50
CA ALA A 73 8.95 -17.92 7.85
C ALA A 73 9.93 -19.09 7.94
N LEU A 74 9.59 -20.24 7.37
CA LEU A 74 10.44 -21.43 7.35
C LEU A 74 11.71 -21.23 6.49
N VAL A 75 11.56 -20.62 5.30
CA VAL A 75 12.70 -20.31 4.41
C VAL A 75 13.67 -19.34 5.08
N ALA A 76 13.15 -18.37 5.85
CA ALA A 76 13.97 -17.45 6.65
C ALA A 76 14.61 -18.10 7.89
N GLY A 77 14.33 -19.38 8.15
CA GLY A 77 14.89 -20.12 9.27
C GLY A 77 14.27 -19.78 10.63
N LEU A 78 13.01 -19.32 10.65
CA LEU A 78 12.25 -19.25 11.90
C LEU A 78 11.90 -20.67 12.37
N PRO A 79 11.73 -20.90 13.70
CA PRO A 79 11.40 -22.21 14.24
C PRO A 79 10.06 -22.76 13.71
N ASP A 80 9.92 -24.08 13.73
CA ASP A 80 8.65 -24.75 13.35
C ASP A 80 7.44 -24.34 14.20
N THR A 81 7.69 -23.75 15.35
CA THR A 81 6.65 -23.22 16.25
C THR A 81 6.01 -21.93 15.74
N VAL A 82 6.68 -21.16 14.86
CA VAL A 82 6.15 -19.89 14.35
C VAL A 82 5.14 -20.13 13.23
N PRO A 83 3.85 -19.87 13.43
CA PRO A 83 2.83 -20.05 12.40
C PRO A 83 2.88 -18.97 11.32
N GLY A 84 1.92 -18.97 10.41
CA GLY A 84 1.78 -17.93 9.41
C GLY A 84 0.35 -17.81 8.94
N THR A 85 -0.11 -16.58 8.77
CA THR A 85 -1.45 -16.24 8.28
C THR A 85 -1.35 -15.37 7.03
N GLN A 86 -2.16 -15.67 6.03
CA GLN A 86 -2.25 -14.93 4.79
C GLN A 86 -3.64 -14.30 4.68
N ILE A 87 -3.70 -13.00 4.39
CA ILE A 87 -4.96 -12.26 4.27
C ILE A 87 -5.05 -11.52 2.94
N ASN A 88 -6.28 -11.23 2.51
CA ASN A 88 -6.57 -10.42 1.34
C ASN A 88 -7.61 -9.34 1.67
N ARG A 89 -7.23 -8.08 1.52
CA ARG A 89 -8.09 -6.89 1.47
C ARG A 89 -7.65 -6.02 0.30
N PHE A 90 -7.42 -6.64 -0.87
CA PHE A 90 -6.90 -6.00 -2.08
C PHE A 90 -5.73 -5.05 -1.78
N CYS A 91 -5.73 -3.84 -2.33
CA CYS A 91 -4.67 -2.85 -2.21
C CYS A 91 -4.22 -2.53 -0.77
N ALA A 92 -5.08 -2.75 0.23
CA ALA A 92 -4.77 -2.47 1.63
C ALA A 92 -4.30 -3.70 2.41
N SER A 93 -4.09 -4.85 1.78
CA SER A 93 -3.75 -6.10 2.48
C SER A 93 -2.57 -5.96 3.44
N GLY A 94 -1.50 -5.25 3.06
CA GLY A 94 -0.33 -5.04 3.92
C GLY A 94 -0.62 -4.14 5.13
N LEU A 95 -1.45 -3.10 4.98
CA LEU A 95 -1.87 -2.26 6.11
C LEU A 95 -2.81 -3.03 7.03
N GLU A 96 -3.74 -3.80 6.45
CA GLU A 96 -4.65 -4.64 7.23
C GLU A 96 -3.91 -5.74 7.99
N ALA A 97 -2.89 -6.36 7.41
CA ALA A 97 -2.01 -7.30 8.11
C ALA A 97 -1.36 -6.65 9.34
N SER A 98 -0.85 -5.42 9.19
CA SER A 98 -0.29 -4.64 10.29
C SER A 98 -1.35 -4.27 11.33
N ASN A 99 -2.56 -3.91 10.90
CA ASN A 99 -3.69 -3.63 11.80
C ASN A 99 -4.13 -4.86 12.60
N LEU A 100 -4.20 -6.03 11.95
CA LEU A 100 -4.53 -7.29 12.62
C LEU A 100 -3.45 -7.68 13.63
N ALA A 101 -2.17 -7.54 13.30
CA ALA A 101 -1.07 -7.77 14.24
C ALA A 101 -1.20 -6.85 15.46
N ALA A 102 -1.46 -5.55 15.23
CA ALA A 102 -1.68 -4.61 16.32
C ALA A 102 -2.88 -4.97 17.20
N GLN A 103 -3.98 -5.45 16.60
CA GLN A 103 -5.17 -5.92 17.34
C GLN A 103 -4.87 -7.17 18.15
N LYS A 104 -4.10 -8.14 17.63
CA LYS A 104 -3.66 -9.34 18.34
C LYS A 104 -2.82 -8.95 19.57
N VAL A 105 -1.84 -8.05 19.40
CA VAL A 105 -1.01 -7.52 20.47
C VAL A 105 -1.85 -6.73 21.49
N ALA A 106 -2.71 -5.82 21.03
CA ALA A 106 -3.53 -5.00 21.93
C ALA A 106 -4.56 -5.82 22.72
N SER A 107 -5.00 -6.99 22.19
CA SER A 107 -5.87 -7.91 22.91
C SER A 107 -5.14 -8.73 23.97
N GLY A 108 -3.83 -8.77 23.96
CA GLY A 108 -2.98 -9.57 24.84
C GLY A 108 -2.96 -11.06 24.49
N TRP A 109 -3.32 -11.42 23.27
CA TRP A 109 -3.26 -12.80 22.79
C TRP A 109 -1.92 -13.14 22.15
N ASP A 110 -1.29 -12.16 21.49
CA ASP A 110 0.05 -12.26 20.93
C ASP A 110 0.91 -11.12 21.51
N ASP A 111 2.20 -11.33 21.61
CA ASP A 111 3.15 -10.35 22.16
C ASP A 111 4.07 -9.76 21.10
N LEU A 112 4.48 -10.56 20.09
CA LEU A 112 5.39 -10.13 19.03
C LEU A 112 5.00 -10.76 17.69
N VAL A 113 4.66 -9.93 16.70
CA VAL A 113 4.16 -10.36 15.40
C VAL A 113 4.94 -9.70 14.27
N ILE A 114 5.32 -10.47 13.28
CA ILE A 114 5.81 -9.95 12.00
C ILE A 114 4.60 -9.79 11.08
N ALA A 115 4.24 -8.55 10.76
CA ALA A 115 3.20 -8.22 9.79
C ALA A 115 3.81 -7.74 8.48
N GLY A 116 3.03 -7.65 7.41
CA GLY A 116 3.52 -7.08 6.17
C GLY A 116 2.75 -7.53 4.95
N GLY A 117 3.44 -7.72 3.84
CA GLY A 117 2.83 -8.22 2.62
C GLY A 117 3.79 -8.38 1.45
N VAL A 118 3.32 -9.04 0.43
CA VAL A 118 4.07 -9.28 -0.81
C VAL A 118 3.13 -9.28 -2.01
N GLU A 119 3.61 -8.74 -3.11
CA GLU A 119 3.02 -8.95 -4.41
C GLU A 119 4.11 -8.97 -5.47
N SER A 120 4.16 -10.03 -6.27
CA SER A 120 5.03 -10.14 -7.43
C SER A 120 4.18 -10.16 -8.69
N MET A 121 3.79 -8.97 -9.14
CA MET A 121 2.85 -8.78 -10.24
C MET A 121 3.46 -9.13 -11.61
N SER A 122 4.77 -9.32 -11.68
CA SER A 122 5.47 -9.80 -12.87
C SER A 122 5.39 -11.33 -13.00
N ARG A 123 5.21 -12.07 -11.90
CA ARG A 123 5.18 -13.53 -11.84
C ARG A 123 3.76 -14.08 -11.63
N VAL A 124 2.96 -13.41 -10.81
CA VAL A 124 1.54 -13.73 -10.57
C VAL A 124 0.70 -12.54 -11.02
N PRO A 125 0.11 -12.59 -12.21
CA PRO A 125 -0.65 -11.47 -12.76
C PRO A 125 -1.84 -11.10 -11.87
N MET A 126 -2.15 -9.81 -11.79
CA MET A 126 -3.30 -9.29 -11.07
C MET A 126 -4.60 -9.93 -11.59
N GLY A 127 -5.47 -10.37 -10.66
CA GLY A 127 -6.74 -11.03 -10.97
C GLY A 127 -6.61 -12.54 -11.26
N SER A 128 -5.42 -13.15 -11.10
CA SER A 128 -5.22 -14.60 -11.27
C SER A 128 -5.99 -15.43 -10.25
N ASP A 129 -6.38 -14.83 -9.12
CA ASP A 129 -7.19 -15.45 -8.06
C ASP A 129 -8.68 -15.54 -8.40
N GLY A 130 -9.14 -14.80 -9.42
CA GLY A 130 -10.53 -14.83 -9.88
C GLY A 130 -11.52 -14.16 -8.93
N GLY A 131 -12.66 -14.79 -8.75
CA GLY A 131 -13.71 -14.34 -7.83
C GLY A 131 -14.96 -13.79 -8.52
N ALA A 132 -16.12 -14.01 -7.91
CA ALA A 132 -17.41 -13.70 -8.51
C ALA A 132 -17.57 -12.22 -8.90
N MET A 133 -17.05 -11.30 -8.07
CA MET A 133 -17.17 -9.86 -8.33
C MET A 133 -16.61 -9.43 -9.69
N PHE A 134 -15.57 -10.10 -10.20
CA PHE A 134 -14.90 -9.73 -11.45
C PHE A 134 -15.05 -10.74 -12.58
N GLN A 135 -15.40 -12.00 -12.26
CA GLN A 135 -15.45 -13.08 -13.25
C GLN A 135 -16.84 -13.63 -13.49
N ASP A 136 -17.80 -13.43 -12.57
CA ASP A 136 -19.20 -13.79 -12.83
C ASP A 136 -19.95 -12.57 -13.37
N PRO A 137 -20.39 -12.59 -14.66
CA PRO A 137 -21.05 -11.45 -15.27
C PRO A 137 -22.35 -11.03 -14.59
N ALA A 138 -23.12 -11.98 -14.02
CA ALA A 138 -24.34 -11.66 -13.32
C ALA A 138 -24.06 -10.88 -12.02
N THR A 139 -23.14 -11.36 -11.19
CA THR A 139 -22.72 -10.69 -9.97
C THR A 139 -22.11 -9.32 -10.28
N ALA A 140 -21.23 -9.23 -11.28
CA ALA A 140 -20.59 -7.96 -11.66
C ALA A 140 -21.62 -6.93 -12.13
N TYR A 141 -22.62 -7.36 -12.90
CA TYR A 141 -23.69 -6.49 -13.38
C TYR A 141 -24.62 -6.03 -12.26
N ASP A 142 -25.05 -6.92 -11.38
CA ASP A 142 -25.90 -6.60 -10.23
C ASP A 142 -25.25 -5.58 -9.28
N LEU A 143 -23.93 -5.60 -9.18
CA LEU A 143 -23.14 -4.69 -8.36
C LEU A 143 -22.68 -3.43 -9.11
N TYR A 144 -22.99 -3.30 -10.40
CA TYR A 144 -22.50 -2.24 -11.29
C TYR A 144 -20.97 -2.12 -11.25
N ILE A 145 -20.25 -3.24 -11.28
CA ILE A 145 -18.78 -3.25 -11.22
C ILE A 145 -18.21 -2.75 -12.54
N ALA A 146 -17.37 -1.73 -12.43
CA ALA A 146 -16.52 -1.24 -13.51
C ALA A 146 -15.03 -1.38 -13.12
N PRO A 147 -14.10 -1.48 -14.09
CA PRO A 147 -12.67 -1.46 -13.80
C PRO A 147 -12.26 -0.22 -13.01
N GLN A 148 -11.26 -0.35 -12.13
CA GLN A 148 -10.81 0.75 -11.26
C GLN A 148 -10.49 2.04 -12.01
N GLY A 149 -9.90 1.94 -13.20
CA GLY A 149 -9.59 3.11 -14.02
C GLY A 149 -10.81 3.86 -14.50
N ILE A 150 -11.94 3.17 -14.77
CA ILE A 150 -13.23 3.82 -15.06
C ILE A 150 -13.72 4.54 -13.81
N GLY A 151 -13.61 3.92 -12.62
CA GLY A 151 -13.94 4.58 -11.35
C GLY A 151 -13.09 5.83 -11.09
N ALA A 152 -11.80 5.79 -11.40
CA ALA A 152 -10.91 6.95 -11.30
C ALA A 152 -11.29 8.08 -12.27
N ASP A 153 -11.60 7.74 -13.52
CA ASP A 153 -12.09 8.70 -14.53
C ASP A 153 -13.47 9.26 -14.16
N LEU A 154 -14.32 8.44 -13.53
CA LEU A 154 -15.61 8.89 -12.99
C LEU A 154 -15.42 9.89 -11.83
N ILE A 155 -14.45 9.66 -10.92
CA ILE A 155 -14.07 10.63 -9.89
C ILE A 155 -13.66 11.95 -10.55
N ALA A 156 -12.74 11.89 -11.51
CA ALA A 156 -12.26 13.09 -12.21
C ALA A 156 -13.43 13.85 -12.90
N THR A 157 -14.35 13.10 -13.50
CA THR A 157 -15.55 13.68 -14.16
C THR A 157 -16.46 14.40 -13.16
N LEU A 158 -16.78 13.74 -12.04
CA LEU A 158 -17.70 14.30 -11.03
C LEU A 158 -17.09 15.50 -10.29
N GLU A 159 -15.79 15.46 -10.03
CA GLU A 159 -15.07 16.52 -9.32
C GLU A 159 -14.60 17.66 -10.25
N GLY A 160 -14.68 17.47 -11.57
CA GLY A 160 -14.24 18.43 -12.57
C GLY A 160 -12.72 18.50 -12.73
N PHE A 161 -11.99 17.44 -12.35
CA PHE A 161 -10.53 17.40 -12.55
C PHE A 161 -10.19 17.21 -14.03
N SER A 162 -9.38 18.11 -14.55
CA SER A 162 -8.88 18.06 -15.91
C SER A 162 -7.70 17.07 -16.05
N ARG A 163 -7.30 16.81 -17.28
CA ARG A 163 -6.08 16.09 -17.57
C ARG A 163 -4.84 16.78 -16.99
N ASP A 164 -4.78 18.09 -17.06
CA ASP A 164 -3.67 18.88 -16.54
C ASP A 164 -3.58 18.79 -15.01
N ASP A 165 -4.71 18.76 -14.30
CA ASP A 165 -4.73 18.59 -12.83
C ASP A 165 -4.12 17.25 -12.40
N VAL A 166 -4.53 16.15 -13.03
CA VAL A 166 -4.02 14.82 -12.69
C VAL A 166 -2.56 14.61 -13.13
N ASP A 167 -2.16 15.20 -14.25
CA ASP A 167 -0.77 15.17 -14.71
C ASP A 167 0.15 16.03 -13.82
N ALA A 168 -0.32 17.21 -13.38
CA ALA A 168 0.42 18.06 -12.45
C ALA A 168 0.67 17.36 -11.10
N TYR A 169 -0.35 16.67 -10.56
CA TYR A 169 -0.19 15.87 -9.35
C TYR A 169 0.87 14.75 -9.56
N ALA A 170 0.82 14.06 -10.70
CA ALA A 170 1.77 12.99 -11.01
C ALA A 170 3.21 13.49 -11.12
N VAL A 171 3.41 14.65 -11.71
CA VAL A 171 4.74 15.32 -11.78
C VAL A 171 5.26 15.62 -10.38
N GLU A 172 4.39 16.12 -9.48
CA GLU A 172 4.79 16.42 -8.11
C GLU A 172 5.16 15.13 -7.36
N SER A 173 4.41 14.03 -7.53
CA SER A 173 4.78 12.71 -6.97
C SER A 173 6.16 12.26 -7.43
N GLN A 174 6.48 12.41 -8.73
CA GLN A 174 7.82 12.08 -9.27
C GLN A 174 8.92 12.97 -8.66
N ASN A 175 8.68 14.28 -8.57
CA ASN A 175 9.64 15.23 -8.01
C ASN A 175 9.94 14.93 -6.54
N ARG A 176 8.93 14.67 -5.74
CA ARG A 176 9.06 14.31 -4.31
C ARG A 176 9.78 12.99 -4.13
N ALA A 177 9.44 11.98 -4.91
CA ALA A 177 10.11 10.68 -4.86
C ALA A 177 11.60 10.82 -5.21
N GLU A 178 11.94 11.59 -6.24
CA GLU A 178 13.33 11.82 -6.60
C GLU A 178 14.09 12.58 -5.52
N ALA A 179 13.49 13.63 -4.96
CA ALA A 179 14.11 14.41 -3.88
C ALA A 179 14.35 13.53 -2.64
N ALA A 180 13.38 12.71 -2.24
CA ALA A 180 13.50 11.81 -1.08
C ALA A 180 14.58 10.73 -1.30
N TRP A 181 14.65 10.13 -2.49
CA TRP A 181 15.68 9.16 -2.82
C TRP A 181 17.07 9.80 -2.85
N SER A 182 17.23 10.98 -3.50
CA SER A 182 18.50 11.70 -3.57
C SER A 182 18.98 12.17 -2.20
N ALA A 183 18.06 12.48 -1.29
CA ALA A 183 18.37 12.86 0.09
C ALA A 183 18.60 11.65 1.03
N GLY A 184 18.42 10.41 0.54
CA GLY A 184 18.66 9.20 1.31
C GLY A 184 17.56 8.87 2.35
N TYR A 185 16.35 9.42 2.22
CA TYR A 185 15.26 9.23 3.20
C TYR A 185 14.82 7.78 3.32
N PHE A 186 15.04 6.95 2.29
CA PHE A 186 14.71 5.53 2.29
C PHE A 186 15.87 4.60 2.71
N ALA A 187 17.05 5.15 3.03
CA ALA A 187 18.24 4.33 3.29
C ALA A 187 18.09 3.40 4.51
N LYS A 188 17.25 3.77 5.50
CA LYS A 188 17.00 2.96 6.71
C LYS A 188 16.04 1.82 6.43
N SER A 189 15.03 2.01 5.60
CA SER A 189 13.92 1.08 5.40
C SER A 189 14.02 0.22 4.15
N VAL A 190 14.77 0.63 3.12
CA VAL A 190 14.95 -0.18 1.91
C VAL A 190 16.11 -1.16 2.08
N VAL A 191 15.79 -2.45 1.98
CA VAL A 191 16.75 -3.55 2.04
C VAL A 191 17.06 -4.00 0.61
N PRO A 192 18.31 -3.89 0.15
CA PRO A 192 18.70 -4.38 -1.17
C PRO A 192 18.36 -5.86 -1.35
N VAL A 193 17.88 -6.22 -2.54
CA VAL A 193 17.66 -7.62 -2.90
C VAL A 193 18.91 -8.16 -3.57
N THR A 194 19.40 -9.29 -3.06
CA THR A 194 20.55 -10.00 -3.60
C THR A 194 20.19 -11.43 -4.00
N ASP A 195 20.98 -12.03 -4.85
CA ASP A 195 20.87 -13.46 -5.13
C ASP A 195 21.47 -14.33 -3.99
N MET A 196 21.39 -15.65 -4.15
CA MET A 196 21.91 -16.61 -3.17
C MET A 196 23.42 -16.53 -2.96
N ASN A 197 24.17 -15.86 -3.85
CA ASN A 197 25.62 -15.65 -3.74
C ASN A 197 25.96 -14.26 -3.20
N GLY A 198 24.94 -13.46 -2.82
CA GLY A 198 25.11 -12.08 -2.34
C GLY A 198 25.32 -11.05 -3.46
N VAL A 199 25.11 -11.42 -4.72
CA VAL A 199 25.21 -10.46 -5.85
C VAL A 199 23.97 -9.60 -5.87
N LEU A 200 24.17 -8.27 -5.94
CA LEU A 200 23.09 -7.29 -5.96
C LEU A 200 22.19 -7.49 -7.19
N ILE A 201 20.89 -7.61 -6.94
CA ILE A 201 19.84 -7.64 -7.96
C ILE A 201 19.19 -6.25 -8.08
N LEU A 202 18.79 -5.64 -6.95
CA LEU A 202 18.12 -4.35 -6.94
C LEU A 202 18.28 -3.66 -5.58
N ASP A 203 18.59 -2.35 -5.58
CA ASP A 203 18.77 -1.51 -4.38
C ASP A 203 17.91 -0.24 -4.37
N HIS A 204 17.12 0.03 -5.42
CA HIS A 204 16.31 1.23 -5.57
C HIS A 204 14.97 0.95 -6.25
N ASP A 205 13.98 1.84 -6.08
CA ASP A 205 12.70 1.73 -6.77
C ASP A 205 12.87 2.03 -8.27
N GLU A 206 12.74 1.02 -9.11
CA GLU A 206 13.01 1.12 -10.56
C GLU A 206 11.96 1.92 -11.35
N HIS A 207 10.76 2.11 -10.78
CA HIS A 207 9.64 2.71 -11.53
C HIS A 207 9.80 4.23 -11.67
N ARG A 208 10.57 4.88 -10.82
CA ARG A 208 10.80 6.35 -10.83
C ARG A 208 11.25 6.84 -12.20
N ARG A 209 10.76 8.02 -12.57
CA ARG A 209 11.08 8.69 -13.83
C ARG A 209 11.48 10.14 -13.56
N PRO A 210 12.72 10.39 -13.10
CA PRO A 210 13.20 11.73 -12.83
C PRO A 210 13.08 12.64 -14.06
N GLY A 211 12.70 13.90 -13.83
CA GLY A 211 12.55 14.87 -14.92
C GLY A 211 11.24 14.72 -15.73
N THR A 212 10.26 13.97 -15.23
CA THR A 212 8.91 13.93 -15.83
C THR A 212 8.28 15.32 -15.81
N THR A 213 7.67 15.74 -16.94
CA THR A 213 6.95 17.02 -17.06
C THR A 213 5.53 16.82 -17.52
N VAL A 214 4.66 17.82 -17.26
CA VAL A 214 3.26 17.80 -17.71
C VAL A 214 3.15 17.66 -19.23
N GLU A 215 4.04 18.33 -20.00
CA GLU A 215 4.04 18.26 -21.45
C GLU A 215 4.45 16.87 -21.99
N GLN A 216 5.24 16.12 -21.22
CA GLN A 216 5.55 14.73 -21.56
C GLN A 216 4.35 13.83 -21.27
N LEU A 217 3.69 14.00 -20.10
CA LEU A 217 2.51 13.22 -19.71
C LEU A 217 1.33 13.51 -20.64
N ALA A 218 1.12 14.74 -21.06
CA ALA A 218 0.03 15.14 -21.97
C ALA A 218 0.04 14.36 -23.32
N LYS A 219 1.20 13.82 -23.74
CA LYS A 219 1.32 13.00 -24.95
C LYS A 219 0.81 11.57 -24.79
N LEU A 220 0.58 11.11 -23.55
CA LEU A 220 0.09 9.77 -23.28
C LEU A 220 -1.41 9.68 -23.59
N LYS A 221 -1.82 8.59 -24.20
CA LYS A 221 -3.24 8.32 -24.46
C LYS A 221 -3.94 7.90 -23.17
N PRO A 222 -5.22 8.26 -22.98
CA PRO A 222 -6.05 7.72 -21.91
C PRO A 222 -6.02 6.19 -21.90
N ALA A 223 -5.73 5.61 -20.72
CA ALA A 223 -5.51 4.16 -20.61
C ALA A 223 -6.81 3.35 -20.61
N PHE A 224 -7.93 3.96 -20.19
CA PHE A 224 -9.18 3.23 -19.94
C PHE A 224 -10.28 3.51 -20.97
N ALA A 225 -10.11 4.49 -21.86
CA ALA A 225 -11.08 4.79 -22.93
C ALA A 225 -11.36 3.57 -23.82
N GLY A 226 -10.33 2.79 -24.17
CA GLY A 226 -10.50 1.58 -24.97
C GLY A 226 -11.28 0.47 -24.26
N LEU A 227 -11.22 0.37 -22.95
CA LEU A 227 -12.04 -0.57 -22.17
C LEU A 227 -13.50 -0.12 -22.11
N ALA A 228 -13.75 1.19 -22.01
CA ALA A 228 -15.07 1.75 -22.09
C ALA A 228 -15.74 1.42 -23.41
N ASP A 229 -15.04 1.62 -24.52
CA ASP A 229 -15.55 1.36 -25.88
C ASP A 229 -15.78 -0.13 -26.15
N MET A 230 -14.85 -1.01 -25.76
CA MET A 230 -14.93 -2.45 -26.04
C MET A 230 -16.01 -3.17 -25.24
N ALA A 231 -16.17 -2.83 -23.96
CA ALA A 231 -16.98 -3.60 -23.02
C ALA A 231 -18.13 -2.80 -22.39
N GLY A 232 -18.34 -1.54 -22.80
CA GLY A 232 -19.45 -0.72 -22.32
C GLY A 232 -19.38 -0.35 -20.83
N PHE A 233 -18.20 -0.32 -20.23
CA PHE A 233 -18.06 -0.04 -18.78
C PHE A 233 -18.48 1.37 -18.40
N ASP A 234 -18.38 2.35 -19.31
CA ASP A 234 -18.92 3.69 -19.06
C ASP A 234 -20.43 3.65 -18.89
N GLU A 235 -21.11 2.83 -19.71
CA GLU A 235 -22.57 2.67 -19.62
C GLU A 235 -22.98 1.99 -18.31
N VAL A 236 -22.20 1.00 -17.84
CA VAL A 236 -22.42 0.40 -16.52
C VAL A 236 -22.30 1.45 -15.41
N ALA A 237 -21.25 2.28 -15.43
CA ALA A 237 -21.07 3.35 -14.46
C ALA A 237 -22.19 4.39 -14.51
N LYS A 238 -22.59 4.82 -15.71
CA LYS A 238 -23.67 5.81 -15.92
C LYS A 238 -25.05 5.32 -15.47
N GLN A 239 -25.33 4.02 -15.49
CA GLN A 239 -26.59 3.48 -14.94
C GLN A 239 -26.77 3.84 -13.47
N LYS A 240 -25.69 3.93 -12.70
CA LYS A 240 -25.71 4.35 -11.30
C LYS A 240 -25.51 5.85 -11.13
N TYR A 241 -24.67 6.45 -11.96
CA TYR A 241 -24.35 7.89 -11.98
C TYR A 241 -25.05 8.58 -13.16
N TYR A 242 -26.38 8.50 -13.19
CA TYR A 242 -27.23 8.95 -14.30
C TYR A 242 -27.13 10.45 -14.62
N SER A 243 -26.55 11.27 -13.72
CA SER A 243 -26.24 12.68 -13.99
C SER A 243 -25.00 12.88 -14.85
N VAL A 244 -24.20 11.82 -15.06
CA VAL A 244 -23.00 11.87 -15.89
C VAL A 244 -23.37 11.53 -17.35
N GLU A 245 -23.36 12.53 -18.22
CA GLU A 245 -23.62 12.31 -19.64
C GLU A 245 -22.48 11.55 -20.33
N LYS A 246 -21.24 11.87 -19.97
CA LYS A 246 -20.02 11.25 -20.52
C LYS A 246 -18.93 11.17 -19.47
N VAL A 247 -18.25 10.03 -19.38
CA VAL A 247 -17.04 9.88 -18.56
C VAL A 247 -15.86 10.53 -19.29
N ASN A 248 -15.15 11.42 -18.60
CA ASN A 248 -13.98 12.10 -19.12
C ASN A 248 -12.71 11.28 -18.78
N HIS A 249 -12.14 10.61 -19.77
CA HIS A 249 -10.94 9.77 -19.57
C HIS A 249 -9.68 10.61 -19.51
N VAL A 250 -9.19 10.82 -18.31
CA VAL A 250 -7.96 11.60 -18.02
C VAL A 250 -6.79 10.77 -17.53
N HIS A 251 -7.05 9.53 -17.07
CA HIS A 251 -6.00 8.69 -16.52
C HIS A 251 -5.20 7.95 -17.60
N THR A 252 -3.90 7.91 -17.35
CA THR A 252 -2.89 7.28 -18.21
C THR A 252 -1.90 6.48 -17.35
N GLY A 253 -1.01 5.73 -17.97
CA GLY A 253 0.09 5.10 -17.22
C GLY A 253 1.07 6.07 -16.56
N GLY A 254 0.95 7.38 -16.81
CA GLY A 254 1.80 8.41 -16.21
C GLY A 254 1.23 9.08 -14.96
N ASN A 255 -0.10 8.98 -14.74
CA ASN A 255 -0.79 9.57 -13.59
C ASN A 255 -1.61 8.52 -12.80
N SER A 256 -1.24 7.25 -12.97
CA SER A 256 -1.72 6.07 -12.25
C SER A 256 -0.55 5.32 -11.64
N SER A 257 -0.80 4.51 -10.62
CA SER A 257 0.25 3.72 -9.96
C SER A 257 0.94 2.74 -10.90
N GLY A 258 2.24 2.57 -10.73
CA GLY A 258 3.01 1.58 -11.47
C GLY A 258 2.72 0.15 -11.00
N ILE A 259 2.66 -0.80 -11.95
CA ILE A 259 2.59 -2.23 -11.65
C ILE A 259 4.01 -2.72 -11.40
N VAL A 260 4.27 -3.25 -10.20
CA VAL A 260 5.62 -3.59 -9.72
C VAL A 260 5.60 -4.81 -8.80
N ASP A 261 6.78 -5.35 -8.53
CA ASP A 261 7.03 -6.39 -7.54
C ASP A 261 7.59 -5.78 -6.26
N GLY A 262 7.27 -6.38 -5.10
CA GLY A 262 7.87 -5.96 -3.85
C GLY A 262 7.27 -6.65 -2.62
N ALA A 263 7.98 -6.55 -1.51
CA ALA A 263 7.57 -7.04 -0.20
C ALA A 263 7.90 -6.02 0.89
N ALA A 264 7.17 -6.08 2.00
CA ALA A 264 7.45 -5.32 3.20
C ALA A 264 7.15 -6.15 4.44
N VAL A 265 7.88 -5.90 5.53
CA VAL A 265 7.61 -6.45 6.85
C VAL A 265 7.68 -5.36 7.91
N VAL A 266 6.82 -5.49 8.92
CA VAL A 266 6.70 -4.58 10.06
C VAL A 266 6.72 -5.44 11.32
N LEU A 267 7.63 -5.14 12.24
CA LEU A 267 7.70 -5.80 13.54
C LEU A 267 6.82 -5.05 14.53
N ILE A 268 5.77 -5.70 14.99
CA ILE A 268 4.76 -5.14 15.90
C ILE A 268 4.73 -5.97 17.19
N GLY A 269 4.77 -5.31 18.34
CA GLY A 269 4.74 -6.01 19.61
C GLY A 269 4.22 -5.18 20.77
N SER A 270 4.05 -5.86 21.92
CA SER A 270 3.75 -5.25 23.20
C SER A 270 4.97 -4.52 23.78
N GLU A 271 4.75 -3.61 24.71
CA GLU A 271 5.85 -2.95 25.42
C GLU A 271 6.73 -3.97 26.17
N GLU A 272 6.11 -5.02 26.70
CA GLU A 272 6.80 -6.09 27.44
C GLU A 272 7.70 -6.91 26.53
N ALA A 273 7.19 -7.34 25.35
CA ALA A 273 7.99 -8.04 24.35
C ALA A 273 9.17 -7.19 23.87
N GLY A 274 8.93 -5.89 23.63
CA GLY A 274 9.99 -4.97 23.25
C GLY A 274 11.08 -4.85 24.33
N LYS A 275 10.71 -4.70 25.60
CA LYS A 275 11.68 -4.67 26.72
C LYS A 275 12.46 -5.98 26.84
N LYS A 276 11.79 -7.13 26.72
CA LYS A 276 12.41 -8.45 26.76
C LYS A 276 13.47 -8.62 25.67
N ALA A 277 13.17 -8.14 24.47
CA ALA A 277 14.03 -8.23 23.30
C ALA A 277 15.01 -7.04 23.14
N GLY A 278 15.05 -6.10 24.10
CA GLY A 278 15.91 -4.91 24.01
C GLY A 278 15.57 -3.95 22.88
N LEU A 279 14.32 -3.96 22.39
CA LEU A 279 13.85 -3.13 21.31
C LEU A 279 13.42 -1.74 21.78
N THR A 280 13.66 -0.74 20.94
CA THR A 280 13.15 0.62 21.14
C THR A 280 11.95 0.85 20.23
N PRO A 281 10.77 1.21 20.75
CA PRO A 281 9.61 1.47 19.92
C PRO A 281 9.83 2.73 19.07
N ARG A 282 9.42 2.69 17.81
CA ARG A 282 9.52 3.81 16.86
C ARG A 282 8.19 4.59 16.79
N ALA A 283 7.08 3.85 16.83
CA ALA A 283 5.75 4.44 16.81
C ALA A 283 4.77 3.53 17.55
N ARG A 284 3.66 4.11 18.01
CA ARG A 284 2.49 3.42 18.56
C ARG A 284 1.34 3.46 17.59
N ILE A 285 0.61 2.36 17.41
CA ILE A 285 -0.63 2.35 16.64
C ILE A 285 -1.76 2.91 17.52
N VAL A 286 -2.30 4.07 17.14
CA VAL A 286 -3.31 4.80 17.91
C VAL A 286 -4.71 4.29 17.63
N ALA A 287 -5.06 4.17 16.37
CA ALA A 287 -6.38 3.73 15.94
C ALA A 287 -6.34 3.16 14.52
N THR A 288 -7.28 2.25 14.24
CA THR A 288 -7.52 1.69 12.91
C THR A 288 -9.00 1.79 12.54
N ALA A 289 -9.30 1.97 11.26
CA ALA A 289 -10.66 2.00 10.75
C ALA A 289 -10.76 1.36 9.37
N GLN A 290 -11.86 0.66 9.14
CA GLN A 290 -12.23 0.08 7.85
C GLN A 290 -13.65 0.53 7.52
N THR A 291 -13.92 0.73 6.22
CA THR A 291 -15.26 1.10 5.75
C THR A 291 -15.52 0.54 4.35
N GLY A 292 -16.80 0.31 4.06
CA GLY A 292 -17.28 0.15 2.69
C GLY A 292 -17.62 1.49 2.05
N SER A 293 -17.57 1.53 0.73
CA SER A 293 -18.02 2.65 -0.11
C SER A 293 -18.69 2.11 -1.38
N ASP A 294 -19.15 2.97 -2.26
CA ASP A 294 -19.79 2.56 -3.51
C ASP A 294 -18.84 1.72 -4.39
N PRO A 295 -19.20 0.47 -4.76
CA PRO A 295 -18.32 -0.40 -5.54
C PRO A 295 -18.16 0.03 -7.00
N THR A 296 -19.05 0.85 -7.56
CA THR A 296 -18.97 1.30 -8.95
C THR A 296 -17.86 2.34 -9.15
N ILE A 297 -17.89 3.43 -8.35
CA ILE A 297 -16.82 4.44 -8.33
C ILE A 297 -15.58 3.91 -7.59
N MET A 298 -15.77 2.96 -6.70
CA MET A 298 -14.80 2.07 -6.07
C MET A 298 -13.76 2.76 -5.16
N LEU A 299 -13.24 3.92 -5.55
CA LEU A 299 -11.99 4.45 -5.00
C LEU A 299 -12.19 5.59 -3.97
N THR A 300 -13.42 5.80 -3.51
CA THR A 300 -13.79 6.88 -2.57
C THR A 300 -13.70 6.48 -1.09
N GLY A 301 -13.35 5.23 -0.79
CA GLY A 301 -13.22 4.70 0.57
C GLY A 301 -12.26 5.44 1.52
N PRO A 302 -11.16 6.07 1.06
CA PRO A 302 -10.25 6.80 1.94
C PRO A 302 -10.89 7.93 2.74
N THR A 303 -11.83 8.69 2.15
CA THR A 303 -12.51 9.79 2.85
C THR A 303 -13.25 9.30 4.10
N PRO A 304 -14.24 8.39 4.02
CA PRO A 304 -14.95 7.90 5.20
C PRO A 304 -14.06 7.07 6.15
N ALA A 305 -13.02 6.39 5.65
CA ALA A 305 -12.08 5.69 6.51
C ALA A 305 -11.25 6.67 7.37
N THR A 306 -10.80 7.79 6.77
CA THR A 306 -10.08 8.85 7.45
C THR A 306 -10.95 9.53 8.52
N GLU A 307 -12.19 9.90 8.19
CA GLU A 307 -13.14 10.47 9.15
C GLU A 307 -13.37 9.53 10.33
N LEU A 308 -13.54 8.24 10.05
CA LEU A 308 -13.80 7.24 11.08
C LEU A 308 -12.58 7.02 11.98
N VAL A 309 -11.37 6.96 11.44
CA VAL A 309 -10.16 6.74 12.24
C VAL A 309 -9.83 7.96 13.09
N LEU A 310 -9.99 9.17 12.57
CA LEU A 310 -9.84 10.43 13.33
C LEU A 310 -10.82 10.47 14.50
N LYS A 311 -12.09 10.14 14.25
CA LYS A 311 -13.11 10.06 15.30
C LYS A 311 -12.74 9.04 16.39
N LYS A 312 -12.25 7.84 16.01
CA LYS A 312 -11.82 6.81 16.99
C LYS A 312 -10.63 7.26 17.82
N ALA A 313 -9.69 8.00 17.20
CA ALA A 313 -8.52 8.54 17.88
C ALA A 313 -8.82 9.77 18.73
N GLY A 314 -9.97 10.42 18.55
CA GLY A 314 -10.29 11.72 19.15
C GLY A 314 -9.45 12.87 18.61
N LEU A 315 -9.00 12.74 17.35
CA LEU A 315 -8.15 13.70 16.64
C LEU A 315 -8.91 14.36 15.49
N THR A 316 -8.35 15.45 15.00
CA THR A 316 -8.79 16.20 13.82
C THR A 316 -7.73 16.15 12.71
N VAL A 317 -8.05 16.64 11.53
CA VAL A 317 -7.09 16.77 10.41
C VAL A 317 -5.90 17.65 10.81
N ASP A 318 -6.13 18.69 11.61
CA ASP A 318 -5.08 19.64 12.01
C ASP A 318 -4.04 19.01 12.95
N ASP A 319 -4.41 17.96 13.69
CA ASP A 319 -3.53 17.25 14.61
C ASP A 319 -2.53 16.33 13.88
N ILE A 320 -2.76 16.04 12.60
CA ILE A 320 -1.92 15.14 11.82
C ILE A 320 -0.79 15.91 11.13
N ASP A 321 0.43 15.45 11.34
CA ASP A 321 1.64 16.05 10.78
C ASP A 321 1.96 15.51 9.36
N VAL A 322 1.73 14.21 9.13
CA VAL A 322 2.03 13.52 7.86
C VAL A 322 0.85 12.67 7.45
N PHE A 323 0.41 12.85 6.22
CA PHE A 323 -0.60 12.02 5.59
C PHE A 323 0.02 11.19 4.45
N GLU A 324 -0.31 9.91 4.41
CA GLU A 324 0.09 9.01 3.32
C GLU A 324 -1.14 8.30 2.77
N LEU A 325 -1.60 8.71 1.60
CA LEU A 325 -2.63 8.01 0.83
C LEU A 325 -1.98 7.30 -0.36
N ASN A 326 -2.20 6.00 -0.51
CA ASN A 326 -1.74 5.27 -1.68
C ASN A 326 -2.23 5.90 -2.98
N GLU A 327 -1.32 6.26 -3.86
CA GLU A 327 -1.60 6.92 -5.14
C GLU A 327 -2.00 5.90 -6.21
N ALA A 328 -3.13 5.22 -6.04
CA ALA A 328 -3.62 4.32 -7.09
C ALA A 328 -3.87 5.10 -8.39
N PHE A 329 -4.46 6.28 -8.27
CA PHE A 329 -4.71 7.25 -9.35
C PHE A 329 -4.66 8.67 -8.78
N ALA A 330 -4.22 9.64 -9.57
CA ALA A 330 -4.10 11.02 -9.13
C ALA A 330 -5.43 11.63 -8.65
N SER A 331 -6.55 11.35 -9.34
CA SER A 331 -7.89 11.85 -8.96
C SER A 331 -8.34 11.39 -7.57
N VAL A 332 -7.90 10.21 -7.13
CA VAL A 332 -8.24 9.68 -5.79
C VAL A 332 -7.64 10.56 -4.70
N VAL A 333 -6.37 10.93 -4.85
CA VAL A 333 -5.68 11.78 -3.88
C VAL A 333 -6.22 13.19 -3.91
N LEU A 334 -6.42 13.76 -5.10
CA LEU A 334 -7.00 15.09 -5.27
C LEU A 334 -8.39 15.20 -4.63
N LYS A 335 -9.25 14.19 -4.85
CA LYS A 335 -10.59 14.16 -4.23
C LYS A 335 -10.49 14.09 -2.71
N TRP A 336 -9.70 13.18 -2.17
CA TRP A 336 -9.55 12.99 -0.73
C TRP A 336 -9.02 14.26 -0.03
N MET A 337 -8.00 14.92 -0.62
CA MET A 337 -7.52 16.20 -0.11
C MET A 337 -8.60 17.29 -0.15
N LYS A 338 -9.38 17.35 -1.24
CA LYS A 338 -10.49 18.32 -1.41
C LYS A 338 -11.60 18.08 -0.39
N ASP A 339 -12.05 16.83 -0.23
CA ASP A 339 -13.14 16.45 0.68
C ASP A 339 -12.82 16.80 2.14
N LEU A 340 -11.60 16.52 2.58
CA LEU A 340 -11.18 16.67 3.96
C LEU A 340 -10.38 17.95 4.23
N LYS A 341 -10.14 18.77 3.21
CA LYS A 341 -9.32 19.99 3.27
C LYS A 341 -7.89 19.72 3.77
N ILE A 342 -7.33 18.59 3.38
CA ILE A 342 -5.99 18.19 3.76
C ILE A 342 -4.96 18.94 2.91
N PRO A 343 -3.95 19.57 3.53
CA PRO A 343 -2.91 20.31 2.81
C PRO A 343 -2.03 19.38 1.96
N HIS A 344 -1.75 19.76 0.71
CA HIS A 344 -0.90 18.96 -0.17
C HIS A 344 0.54 18.87 0.36
N GLU A 345 1.05 19.89 1.04
CA GLU A 345 2.39 19.91 1.65
C GLU A 345 2.56 18.90 2.78
N LYS A 346 1.48 18.38 3.38
CA LYS A 346 1.50 17.31 4.37
C LYS A 346 1.19 15.92 3.78
N THR A 347 0.80 15.85 2.50
CA THR A 347 0.33 14.64 1.85
C THR A 347 1.40 14.04 0.93
N ASN A 348 1.73 12.75 1.10
CA ASN A 348 2.66 12.00 0.25
C ASN A 348 3.97 12.78 0.04
N VAL A 349 4.53 13.27 1.13
CA VAL A 349 5.65 14.23 1.11
C VAL A 349 6.94 13.69 0.49
N ASN A 350 7.06 12.36 0.42
CA ASN A 350 8.19 11.65 -0.19
C ASN A 350 7.84 11.01 -1.55
N GLY A 351 6.75 11.49 -2.20
CA GLY A 351 6.19 10.86 -3.38
C GLY A 351 5.44 9.57 -3.04
N GLY A 352 4.80 8.95 -4.02
CA GLY A 352 3.96 7.77 -3.79
C GLY A 352 3.99 6.76 -4.93
N ALA A 353 2.91 6.01 -5.06
CA ALA A 353 2.81 4.86 -5.96
C ALA A 353 2.81 5.24 -7.47
N ILE A 354 2.44 6.46 -7.83
CA ILE A 354 2.57 6.96 -9.21
C ILE A 354 4.04 6.98 -9.60
N ALA A 355 4.91 7.45 -8.70
CA ALA A 355 6.35 7.52 -8.95
C ALA A 355 7.05 6.17 -8.71
N MET A 356 6.76 5.51 -7.60
CA MET A 356 7.54 4.36 -7.14
C MET A 356 6.89 3.00 -7.43
N GLY A 357 5.56 2.95 -7.69
CA GLY A 357 4.83 1.73 -7.96
C GLY A 357 4.03 1.19 -6.76
N HIS A 358 3.13 0.24 -7.04
CA HIS A 358 2.14 -0.31 -6.11
C HIS A 358 2.13 -1.84 -6.15
N PRO A 359 3.04 -2.53 -5.44
CA PRO A 359 2.94 -3.98 -5.24
C PRO A 359 1.79 -4.23 -4.25
N LEU A 360 0.62 -4.63 -4.77
CA LEU A 360 -0.70 -4.53 -4.12
C LEU A 360 -0.69 -4.99 -2.66
N GLY A 361 -0.29 -6.24 -2.41
CA GLY A 361 -0.28 -6.83 -1.07
C GLY A 361 0.72 -6.20 -0.09
N ALA A 362 1.80 -5.60 -0.61
CA ALA A 362 2.87 -5.03 0.22
C ALA A 362 2.68 -3.55 0.52
N THR A 363 1.99 -2.81 -0.35
CA THR A 363 2.00 -1.34 -0.33
C THR A 363 1.58 -0.75 1.01
N GLY A 364 0.54 -1.32 1.63
CA GLY A 364 0.05 -0.78 2.90
C GLY A 364 1.12 -0.80 4.02
N ALA A 365 1.92 -1.86 4.09
CA ALA A 365 3.04 -1.97 5.02
C ALA A 365 4.21 -1.05 4.60
N MET A 366 4.46 -0.90 3.29
CA MET A 366 5.50 0.00 2.78
C MET A 366 5.24 1.46 3.16
N ILE A 367 4.01 1.94 2.96
CA ILE A 367 3.66 3.34 3.26
C ILE A 367 3.51 3.58 4.77
N LEU A 368 3.16 2.55 5.56
CA LEU A 368 3.24 2.62 7.01
C LEU A 368 4.68 2.89 7.47
N GLY A 369 5.65 2.14 6.94
CA GLY A 369 7.07 2.37 7.21
C GLY A 369 7.56 3.74 6.74
N THR A 370 7.09 4.21 5.57
CA THR A 370 7.41 5.56 5.07
C THR A 370 6.96 6.65 6.05
N VAL A 371 5.76 6.51 6.64
CA VAL A 371 5.27 7.48 7.63
C VAL A 371 6.05 7.39 8.94
N VAL A 372 6.43 6.20 9.40
CA VAL A 372 7.31 6.05 10.59
C VAL A 372 8.63 6.79 10.37
N ASP A 373 9.31 6.53 9.25
CA ASP A 373 10.58 7.19 8.92
C ASP A 373 10.43 8.71 8.80
N GLU A 374 9.34 9.17 8.21
CA GLU A 374 9.07 10.60 8.01
C GLU A 374 8.77 11.34 9.33
N LEU A 375 8.00 10.72 10.24
CA LEU A 375 7.76 11.28 11.57
C LEU A 375 9.05 11.39 12.39
N GLU A 376 9.94 10.39 12.32
CA GLU A 376 11.27 10.46 12.94
C GLU A 376 12.11 11.59 12.34
N ARG A 377 12.12 11.70 11.01
CA ARG A 377 12.93 12.69 10.27
C ARG A 377 12.45 14.12 10.50
N SER A 378 11.13 14.36 10.45
CA SER A 378 10.53 15.69 10.57
C SER A 378 10.34 16.15 12.03
N GLY A 379 10.37 15.22 12.99
CA GLY A 379 9.99 15.48 14.37
C GLY A 379 8.49 15.54 14.59
N GLY A 380 7.67 15.18 13.59
CA GLY A 380 6.23 15.11 13.68
C GLY A 380 5.77 14.07 14.71
N ARG A 381 4.53 14.21 15.19
CA ARG A 381 3.96 13.33 16.22
C ARG A 381 3.00 12.31 15.61
N TYR A 382 2.01 12.76 14.87
CA TYR A 382 0.95 11.90 14.32
C TYR A 382 1.07 11.75 12.81
N GLY A 383 0.95 10.50 12.35
CA GLY A 383 0.85 10.16 10.93
C GLY A 383 -0.43 9.37 10.64
N LEU A 384 -1.05 9.63 9.50
CA LEU A 384 -2.23 8.92 9.03
C LEU A 384 -1.94 8.24 7.69
N ILE A 385 -2.20 6.94 7.63
CA ILE A 385 -2.00 6.09 6.46
C ILE A 385 -3.37 5.62 5.98
N THR A 386 -3.67 5.74 4.68
CA THR A 386 -4.93 5.24 4.12
C THR A 386 -4.77 4.72 2.69
N LEU A 387 -5.66 3.82 2.29
CA LEU A 387 -5.70 3.26 0.93
C LEU A 387 -7.15 3.15 0.45
N CYS A 388 -7.35 3.44 -0.85
CA CYS A 388 -8.52 2.97 -1.58
C CYS A 388 -8.35 1.48 -1.91
N ILE A 389 -9.46 0.77 -2.04
CA ILE A 389 -9.46 -0.69 -2.11
C ILE A 389 -10.47 -1.14 -3.17
N GLY A 390 -10.10 -2.15 -3.95
CA GLY A 390 -10.99 -2.80 -4.89
C GLY A 390 -12.34 -3.21 -4.26
N GLY A 391 -13.42 -3.14 -5.03
CA GLY A 391 -14.76 -3.47 -4.54
C GLY A 391 -15.42 -2.37 -3.68
N GLY A 392 -14.86 -1.17 -3.62
CA GLY A 392 -15.43 -0.05 -2.87
C GLY A 392 -15.22 -0.18 -1.37
N MET A 393 -13.98 -0.05 -0.91
CA MET A 393 -13.61 -0.06 0.51
C MET A 393 -12.51 0.97 0.80
N GLY A 394 -12.30 1.28 2.08
CA GLY A 394 -11.18 2.09 2.58
C GLY A 394 -10.67 1.56 3.91
N VAL A 395 -9.37 1.67 4.13
CA VAL A 395 -8.70 1.41 5.42
C VAL A 395 -7.88 2.62 5.79
N ALA A 396 -7.89 3.00 7.07
CA ALA A 396 -7.04 4.05 7.61
C ALA A 396 -6.45 3.64 8.97
N THR A 397 -5.21 4.06 9.21
CA THR A 397 -4.47 3.81 10.44
C THR A 397 -3.80 5.10 10.88
N ILE A 398 -3.89 5.44 12.17
CA ILE A 398 -3.14 6.54 12.78
C ILE A 398 -2.05 5.94 13.67
N ILE A 399 -0.84 6.45 13.50
CA ILE A 399 0.31 6.15 14.34
C ILE A 399 0.82 7.41 15.04
N GLU A 400 1.42 7.22 16.20
CA GLU A 400 2.07 8.25 16.99
C GLU A 400 3.54 7.89 17.13
N ARG A 401 4.46 8.80 16.79
CA ARG A 401 5.89 8.65 17.07
C ARG A 401 6.12 8.68 18.59
N VAL A 402 6.91 7.77 19.10
CA VAL A 402 7.28 7.66 20.53
C VAL A 402 8.75 7.97 20.76
#